data_b99e34d09a5898a3be03ec987b957bbd
#
_entry.id   b99e34d09a5898a3be03ec987b957bbd
#
_cell.length_a   1.000
_cell.length_b   1.000
_cell.length_c   1.000
_cell.angle_alpha   90.00
_cell.angle_beta   90.00
_cell.angle_gamma   90.00
#
_symmetry.space_group_name_H-M   'P 1'
#
loop_
_entity.id
_entity.type
_entity.pdbx_description
1 polymer ?
#
loop_
_entity_poly.entity_id
_entity_poly.type
_entity_poly.pdbx_seq_one_letter_code
_entity_poly.pdbx_strand_id
1 'polypeptide(L)'
;MKHTVLKSLALAGVLSMGIAACGGSSGGGGSKSVATGKTLVVESTPLSPMTDTFNPFSLTSTGFLTNAVALYNEPLYIFNTLNSTQAPYPVLATGYKWSDSGKTLTLTIRKGVKWNDGKPFSASDVAFTFNLIKQNPKLYTSGAPVVTNASAPNATTAVLSFKHPEYANLFLIGQVYIVAQHAWQSVKDPSTYADPKPVGTGPFMLDKFSPQGYTLKQNPYYWQKSKVHVPAIDFPAYNTNANLVPPTATGQIDFAGNFISNIKSTYLSKSPDNHTWMNSAPYFSANNVVGLWLNTTKAPLNDPAVRRAISYGINRQQLNVQAENGYEPPVTNAGGLLLPNHKSFLDPSLANSLPATGDPAKVASTLQADGYTKTGGKWTKAGKKISFAISDPVPYSDYYTDDHLIARQLNALGFDVTVNGIGNPTVWAGDVANGTFDATIRWSNQGPNPYFIYDNWLDHTTSAPIGKPAAGDFGRYNSPAAQAALAQYAASGNLAAQHQAITKLQHIIATDVPVVPLLNGGAWAEVSTRNYTGWPTASDPYMNPVPNTPYIENTILHLTPKS
;
A
#
# COMPACT_ATOMS: atom_id res chain seq x y z
N MET A 1 -21.73 -52.40 -24.41
CA MET A 1 -23.18 -52.67 -24.64
C MET A 1 -23.91 -51.34 -24.55
N LYS A 2 -24.56 -51.05 -25.66
CA LYS A 2 -25.72 -50.15 -25.90
C LYS A 2 -25.62 -48.67 -25.51
N HIS A 3 -25.49 -47.92 -26.58
CA HIS A 3 -25.92 -46.55 -26.84
C HIS A 3 -27.35 -46.25 -26.39
N THR A 4 -27.61 -45.02 -25.96
CA THR A 4 -28.82 -44.31 -26.36
C THR A 4 -28.57 -42.82 -26.47
N VAL A 5 -28.66 -42.34 -27.70
CA VAL A 5 -28.71 -40.93 -28.13
C VAL A 5 -30.16 -40.49 -28.04
N LEU A 6 -30.44 -39.31 -27.48
CA LEU A 6 -31.68 -38.60 -27.80
C LEU A 6 -31.38 -37.16 -28.19
N LYS A 7 -31.85 -36.82 -29.38
CA LYS A 7 -31.80 -35.53 -30.06
C LYS A 7 -33.07 -34.71 -29.78
N SER A 8 -32.89 -33.37 -29.88
CA SER A 8 -33.83 -32.37 -30.44
C SER A 8 -34.94 -31.88 -29.48
N LEU A 9 -35.16 -30.56 -29.32
CA LEU A 9 -35.77 -29.68 -30.35
C LEU A 9 -35.63 -28.20 -29.90
N ALA A 10 -35.35 -27.35 -30.87
CA ALA A 10 -35.43 -25.90 -30.78
C ALA A 10 -36.91 -25.46 -30.85
N LEU A 11 -37.25 -24.39 -30.11
CA LEU A 11 -38.43 -23.59 -30.46
C LEU A 11 -38.12 -22.12 -30.23
N ALA A 12 -38.09 -21.40 -31.35
CA ALA A 12 -38.06 -19.95 -31.40
C ALA A 12 -39.46 -19.40 -31.08
N GLY A 13 -39.55 -18.38 -30.28
CA GLY A 13 -40.78 -17.64 -30.02
C GLY A 13 -40.50 -16.14 -29.99
N VAL A 14 -40.68 -15.51 -31.15
CA VAL A 14 -40.75 -14.04 -31.27
C VAL A 14 -42.15 -13.60 -30.85
N LEU A 15 -42.24 -12.68 -29.91
CA LEU A 15 -43.47 -11.88 -29.77
C LEU A 15 -43.08 -10.40 -29.52
N SER A 16 -43.31 -9.62 -30.55
CA SER A 16 -43.44 -8.17 -30.57
C SER A 16 -44.85 -7.76 -30.16
N MET A 17 -44.96 -6.65 -29.45
CA MET A 17 -46.08 -5.70 -29.33
C MET A 17 -45.93 -4.94 -27.99
N GLY A 18 -46.10 -3.65 -27.85
CA GLY A 18 -46.66 -2.62 -28.66
C GLY A 18 -46.64 -1.35 -27.84
N ILE A 19 -46.49 -0.25 -28.48
CA ILE A 19 -46.47 1.11 -27.96
C ILE A 19 -47.88 1.49 -27.49
N ALA A 20 -47.96 2.07 -26.25
CA ALA A 20 -49.09 2.94 -25.92
C ALA A 20 -48.56 4.18 -25.17
N ALA A 21 -48.57 5.31 -25.88
CA ALA A 21 -48.41 6.64 -25.28
C ALA A 21 -49.77 7.11 -24.72
N CYS A 22 -49.78 7.63 -23.48
CA CYS A 22 -50.77 8.60 -23.05
C CYS A 22 -50.11 9.55 -22.05
N GLY A 23 -50.17 10.83 -22.35
CA GLY A 23 -49.60 11.90 -21.56
C GLY A 23 -50.51 12.34 -20.41
N GLY A 24 -49.95 13.19 -19.54
CA GLY A 24 -50.72 14.09 -18.66
C GLY A 24 -50.07 14.40 -17.31
N SER A 25 -49.63 15.64 -17.22
CA SER A 25 -49.62 16.60 -16.08
C SER A 25 -48.64 16.47 -14.93
N SER A 26 -47.76 17.45 -14.94
CA SER A 26 -47.18 18.32 -13.88
C SER A 26 -47.44 17.95 -12.41
N GLY A 27 -46.31 17.67 -11.72
CA GLY A 27 -46.19 17.74 -10.26
C GLY A 27 -44.71 17.87 -9.90
N GLY A 28 -44.35 19.02 -9.27
CA GLY A 28 -42.95 19.33 -8.91
C GLY A 28 -42.31 18.27 -8.04
N GLY A 29 -41.23 17.71 -8.55
CA GLY A 29 -40.40 16.76 -7.88
C GLY A 29 -38.96 17.15 -8.03
N GLY A 30 -38.26 17.26 -6.93
CA GLY A 30 -36.83 17.53 -6.91
C GLY A 30 -36.08 16.61 -7.87
N SER A 31 -35.28 17.21 -8.73
CA SER A 31 -34.36 16.54 -9.65
C SER A 31 -33.49 15.56 -8.87
N LYS A 32 -33.85 14.28 -8.91
CA LYS A 32 -32.91 13.20 -8.63
C LYS A 32 -31.93 13.23 -9.80
N SER A 33 -30.72 13.78 -9.57
CA SER A 33 -29.62 13.56 -10.49
C SER A 33 -29.32 12.08 -10.51
N VAL A 34 -29.86 11.35 -11.48
CA VAL A 34 -29.51 9.97 -11.74
C VAL A 34 -28.08 10.00 -12.27
N ALA A 35 -27.15 9.35 -11.59
CA ALA A 35 -25.82 9.16 -12.11
C ALA A 35 -25.92 8.45 -13.48
N THR A 36 -25.43 9.08 -14.53
CA THR A 36 -25.58 8.63 -15.93
C THR A 36 -24.47 7.67 -16.36
N GLY A 37 -23.49 7.36 -15.47
CA GLY A 37 -22.36 6.48 -15.73
C GLY A 37 -22.75 4.98 -15.72
N LYS A 38 -21.85 4.16 -16.22
CA LYS A 38 -21.91 2.69 -16.11
C LYS A 38 -21.38 2.26 -14.72
N THR A 39 -21.69 1.02 -14.30
CA THR A 39 -21.02 0.38 -13.15
C THR A 39 -19.51 0.37 -13.38
N LEU A 40 -18.74 0.84 -12.40
CA LEU A 40 -17.28 0.80 -12.41
C LEU A 40 -16.84 -0.58 -11.93
N VAL A 41 -15.97 -1.26 -12.68
CA VAL A 41 -15.42 -2.55 -12.29
C VAL A 41 -14.00 -2.34 -11.77
N VAL A 42 -13.78 -2.72 -10.50
CA VAL A 42 -12.50 -2.54 -9.80
C VAL A 42 -11.94 -3.89 -9.39
N GLU A 43 -10.64 -4.05 -9.58
CA GLU A 43 -9.90 -5.20 -9.06
C GLU A 43 -8.48 -4.75 -8.64
N SER A 44 -8.12 -5.03 -7.40
CA SER A 44 -6.81 -4.62 -6.85
C SER A 44 -5.98 -5.79 -6.32
N THR A 45 -6.59 -6.94 -6.09
CA THR A 45 -5.91 -8.12 -5.51
C THR A 45 -6.71 -9.38 -5.86
N PRO A 46 -6.10 -10.40 -6.48
CA PRO A 46 -6.75 -11.67 -6.72
C PRO A 46 -7.26 -12.29 -5.43
N LEU A 47 -8.57 -12.45 -5.32
CA LEU A 47 -9.24 -13.03 -4.16
C LEU A 47 -10.43 -13.89 -4.61
N SER A 48 -10.37 -15.20 -4.35
CA SER A 48 -11.47 -16.11 -4.68
C SER A 48 -11.34 -17.43 -3.88
N PRO A 49 -12.43 -17.92 -3.25
CA PRO A 49 -13.72 -17.22 -3.09
C PRO A 49 -13.62 -16.07 -2.08
N MET A 50 -14.51 -15.08 -2.21
CA MET A 50 -14.68 -14.02 -1.22
C MET A 50 -15.53 -14.50 -0.05
N THR A 51 -15.37 -13.85 1.12
CA THR A 51 -16.17 -14.09 2.35
C THR A 51 -17.00 -12.86 2.67
N ASP A 52 -18.20 -13.06 3.28
CA ASP A 52 -19.10 -11.95 3.66
C ASP A 52 -18.57 -11.21 4.90
N THR A 53 -17.44 -10.54 4.74
CA THR A 53 -16.71 -9.87 5.82
C THR A 53 -16.22 -8.49 5.36
N PHE A 54 -16.65 -7.43 6.06
CA PHE A 54 -16.36 -6.03 5.72
C PHE A 54 -15.80 -5.22 6.91
N ASN A 55 -15.32 -5.89 7.94
CA ASN A 55 -14.67 -5.26 9.10
C ASN A 55 -13.45 -4.44 8.67
N PRO A 56 -13.43 -3.10 8.90
CA PRO A 56 -12.32 -2.23 8.47
C PRO A 56 -11.02 -2.47 9.25
N PHE A 57 -11.07 -3.19 10.37
CA PHE A 57 -9.93 -3.50 11.22
C PHE A 57 -9.41 -4.94 11.07
N SER A 58 -9.96 -5.73 10.15
CA SER A 58 -9.53 -7.10 9.91
C SER A 58 -8.74 -7.22 8.62
N LEU A 59 -7.46 -7.61 8.71
CA LEU A 59 -6.57 -7.87 7.57
C LEU A 59 -7.08 -8.97 6.63
N THR A 60 -7.99 -9.82 7.10
CA THR A 60 -8.54 -10.96 6.35
C THR A 60 -9.97 -10.71 5.86
N SER A 61 -10.55 -9.54 6.15
CA SER A 61 -11.88 -9.22 5.62
C SER A 61 -11.82 -8.97 4.11
N THR A 62 -12.87 -9.36 3.40
CA THR A 62 -13.00 -9.11 1.96
C THR A 62 -12.85 -7.63 1.65
N GLY A 63 -13.50 -6.76 2.42
CA GLY A 63 -13.38 -5.31 2.22
C GLY A 63 -11.95 -4.77 2.34
N PHE A 64 -11.14 -5.33 3.26
CA PHE A 64 -9.73 -4.96 3.40
C PHE A 64 -8.88 -5.54 2.25
N LEU A 65 -9.03 -6.83 1.96
CA LEU A 65 -8.25 -7.52 0.93
C LEU A 65 -8.51 -6.98 -0.48
N THR A 66 -9.71 -6.48 -0.75
CA THR A 66 -10.08 -5.85 -2.03
C THR A 66 -9.82 -4.34 -2.04
N ASN A 67 -9.20 -3.78 -1.00
CA ASN A 67 -8.91 -2.34 -0.86
C ASN A 67 -10.15 -1.42 -0.96
N ALA A 68 -11.33 -1.90 -0.61
CA ALA A 68 -12.60 -1.17 -0.75
C ALA A 68 -13.03 -0.40 0.50
N VAL A 69 -12.33 -0.55 1.63
CA VAL A 69 -12.78 -0.02 2.93
C VAL A 69 -13.13 1.46 2.88
N ALA A 70 -12.29 2.29 2.24
CA ALA A 70 -12.52 3.74 2.15
C ALA A 70 -13.81 4.10 1.41
N LEU A 71 -14.33 3.21 0.56
CA LEU A 71 -15.55 3.45 -0.20
C LEU A 71 -16.82 3.38 0.67
N TYR A 72 -16.75 2.72 1.83
CA TYR A 72 -17.88 2.64 2.75
C TYR A 72 -17.57 3.16 4.17
N ASN A 73 -16.30 3.11 4.64
CA ASN A 73 -15.84 3.70 5.90
C ASN A 73 -14.77 4.76 5.63
N GLU A 74 -15.08 6.05 5.85
CA GLU A 74 -14.12 7.12 5.63
C GLU A 74 -13.11 7.24 6.78
N PRO A 75 -11.84 7.65 6.46
CA PRO A 75 -10.85 8.08 7.44
C PRO A 75 -11.05 9.56 7.84
N LEU A 76 -10.21 10.05 8.73
CA LEU A 76 -10.18 11.48 9.08
C LEU A 76 -9.59 12.35 7.97
N TYR A 77 -8.53 11.86 7.32
CA TYR A 77 -7.78 12.51 6.25
C TYR A 77 -7.30 11.51 5.19
N ILE A 78 -7.17 11.96 3.95
CA ILE A 78 -6.45 11.27 2.87
C ILE A 78 -5.21 12.07 2.53
N PHE A 79 -4.07 11.40 2.34
CA PHE A 79 -2.78 12.03 2.04
C PHE A 79 -2.33 11.67 0.63
N ASN A 80 -1.86 12.65 -0.14
CA ASN A 80 -1.21 12.36 -1.41
C ASN A 80 0.27 11.99 -1.15
N THR A 81 0.59 10.71 -1.22
CA THR A 81 1.97 10.22 -0.99
C THR A 81 2.94 10.54 -2.12
N LEU A 82 2.45 11.09 -3.24
CA LEU A 82 3.30 11.55 -4.34
C LEU A 82 3.93 12.93 -4.07
N ASN A 83 3.41 13.67 -3.07
CA ASN A 83 3.85 15.02 -2.77
C ASN A 83 3.94 15.26 -1.25
N SER A 84 5.15 15.16 -0.72
CA SER A 84 5.44 15.31 0.72
C SER A 84 5.15 16.70 1.30
N THR A 85 4.93 17.71 0.45
CA THR A 85 4.64 19.09 0.89
C THR A 85 3.16 19.42 0.84
N GLN A 86 2.33 18.54 0.29
CA GLN A 86 0.89 18.75 0.19
C GLN A 86 0.20 18.51 1.53
N ALA A 87 -0.65 19.46 1.94
CA ALA A 87 -1.52 19.27 3.10
C ALA A 87 -2.48 18.08 2.88
N PRO A 88 -2.86 17.35 3.93
CA PRO A 88 -3.80 16.26 3.81
C PRO A 88 -5.17 16.73 3.33
N TYR A 89 -5.84 15.92 2.50
CA TYR A 89 -7.22 16.16 2.10
C TYR A 89 -8.15 15.96 3.30
N PRO A 90 -8.98 16.97 3.65
CA PRO A 90 -9.90 16.89 4.77
C PRO A 90 -11.11 16.02 4.41
N VAL A 91 -11.31 14.89 5.11
CA VAL A 91 -12.46 13.99 4.98
C VAL A 91 -13.39 14.17 6.17
N LEU A 92 -13.34 13.34 7.20
CA LEU A 92 -14.17 13.48 8.40
C LEU A 92 -13.64 14.53 9.38
N ALA A 93 -12.35 14.85 9.32
CA ALA A 93 -11.77 15.99 10.02
C ALA A 93 -11.46 17.12 9.04
N THR A 94 -11.71 18.38 9.44
CA THR A 94 -11.49 19.59 8.64
C THR A 94 -10.31 20.41 9.11
N GLY A 95 -9.74 20.11 10.27
CA GLY A 95 -8.58 20.77 10.84
C GLY A 95 -8.05 20.02 12.03
N TYR A 96 -6.79 20.31 12.38
CA TYR A 96 -6.13 19.73 13.54
C TYR A 96 -5.20 20.73 14.21
N LYS A 97 -4.95 20.50 15.49
CA LYS A 97 -3.98 21.29 16.28
C LYS A 97 -3.27 20.39 17.29
N TRP A 98 -1.95 20.44 17.27
CA TRP A 98 -1.11 19.80 18.28
C TRP A 98 -0.91 20.73 19.48
N SER A 99 -0.89 20.17 20.68
CA SER A 99 -0.55 20.83 21.95
C SER A 99 0.20 19.85 22.87
N ASP A 100 0.58 20.31 24.05
CA ASP A 100 1.33 19.50 25.01
C ASP A 100 2.56 18.83 24.38
N SER A 101 3.36 19.65 23.66
CA SER A 101 4.56 19.20 22.96
C SER A 101 4.33 17.97 22.04
N GLY A 102 3.18 17.93 21.36
CA GLY A 102 2.83 16.86 20.43
C GLY A 102 2.14 15.63 21.05
N LYS A 103 1.80 15.68 22.34
CA LYS A 103 1.10 14.59 23.02
C LYS A 103 -0.42 14.72 22.98
N THR A 104 -0.94 15.84 22.53
CA THR A 104 -2.39 16.05 22.41
C THR A 104 -2.73 16.55 21.02
N LEU A 105 -3.60 15.82 20.31
CA LEU A 105 -4.13 16.17 19.01
C LEU A 105 -5.59 16.56 19.18
N THR A 106 -5.91 17.82 18.90
CA THR A 106 -7.30 18.29 18.80
C THR A 106 -7.73 18.31 17.34
N LEU A 107 -8.82 17.60 17.03
CA LEU A 107 -9.39 17.50 15.70
C LEU A 107 -10.69 18.31 15.61
N THR A 108 -10.82 19.09 14.51
CA THR A 108 -12.10 19.72 14.15
C THR A 108 -12.85 18.77 13.24
N ILE A 109 -14.02 18.30 13.68
CA ILE A 109 -14.81 17.28 12.98
C ILE A 109 -15.84 17.95 12.07
N ARG A 110 -16.03 17.38 10.89
CA ARG A 110 -16.95 17.87 9.84
C ARG A 110 -18.38 17.82 10.32
N LYS A 111 -19.13 18.92 10.09
CA LYS A 111 -20.56 19.02 10.39
C LYS A 111 -21.41 18.43 9.25
N GLY A 112 -22.60 17.92 9.60
CA GLY A 112 -23.61 17.49 8.64
C GLY A 112 -23.37 16.15 7.95
N VAL A 113 -22.30 15.42 8.32
CA VAL A 113 -22.08 14.04 7.87
C VAL A 113 -23.10 13.11 8.49
N LYS A 114 -23.56 12.13 7.72
CA LYS A 114 -24.46 11.07 8.16
C LYS A 114 -23.89 9.70 7.80
N TRP A 115 -24.17 8.73 8.64
CA TRP A 115 -24.00 7.33 8.35
C TRP A 115 -24.95 6.86 7.24
N ASN A 116 -24.67 5.76 6.58
CA ASN A 116 -25.52 5.21 5.52
C ASN A 116 -26.89 4.69 6.01
N ASP A 117 -27.10 4.60 7.33
CA ASP A 117 -28.38 4.35 7.97
C ASP A 117 -29.17 5.66 8.29
N GLY A 118 -28.63 6.82 7.90
CA GLY A 118 -29.22 8.13 8.07
C GLY A 118 -28.97 8.82 9.41
N LYS A 119 -28.35 8.15 10.38
CA LYS A 119 -28.00 8.74 11.68
C LYS A 119 -26.85 9.75 11.55
N PRO A 120 -26.79 10.76 12.43
CA PRO A 120 -25.73 11.76 12.40
C PRO A 120 -24.39 11.17 12.86
N PHE A 121 -23.33 11.55 12.18
CA PHE A 121 -21.94 11.36 12.60
C PHE A 121 -21.47 12.54 13.44
N SER A 122 -20.61 12.31 14.43
CA SER A 122 -20.04 13.34 15.29
C SER A 122 -18.67 12.97 15.87
N ALA A 123 -18.07 13.91 16.61
CA ALA A 123 -16.81 13.67 17.32
C ALA A 123 -16.87 12.53 18.35
N SER A 124 -18.06 12.15 18.83
CA SER A 124 -18.20 11.00 19.74
C SER A 124 -17.87 9.68 19.04
N ASP A 125 -18.17 9.54 17.74
CA ASP A 125 -17.81 8.34 16.97
C ASP A 125 -16.29 8.24 16.80
N VAL A 126 -15.61 9.38 16.61
CA VAL A 126 -14.13 9.44 16.56
C VAL A 126 -13.54 9.00 17.91
N ALA A 127 -13.99 9.62 19.02
CA ALA A 127 -13.52 9.26 20.36
C ALA A 127 -13.80 7.79 20.69
N PHE A 128 -14.98 7.29 20.33
CA PHE A 128 -15.36 5.88 20.46
C PHE A 128 -14.37 4.97 19.71
N THR A 129 -14.10 5.26 18.44
CA THR A 129 -13.23 4.44 17.59
C THR A 129 -11.83 4.31 18.20
N PHE A 130 -11.21 5.42 18.61
CA PHE A 130 -9.86 5.38 19.21
C PHE A 130 -9.85 4.69 20.58
N ASN A 131 -10.90 4.82 21.39
CA ASN A 131 -11.03 4.07 22.64
C ASN A 131 -11.29 2.57 22.40
N LEU A 132 -12.06 2.21 21.36
CA LEU A 132 -12.26 0.82 20.94
C LEU A 132 -10.94 0.16 20.59
N ILE A 133 -10.09 0.84 19.79
CA ILE A 133 -8.75 0.38 19.42
C ILE A 133 -7.88 0.21 20.67
N LYS A 134 -7.87 1.20 21.59
CA LYS A 134 -7.13 1.12 22.85
C LYS A 134 -7.51 -0.10 23.68
N GLN A 135 -8.80 -0.43 23.73
CA GLN A 135 -9.32 -1.57 24.49
C GLN A 135 -9.08 -2.91 23.78
N ASN A 136 -8.85 -2.90 22.48
CA ASN A 136 -8.70 -4.08 21.63
C ASN A 136 -7.43 -4.00 20.78
N PRO A 137 -6.24 -4.26 21.34
CA PRO A 137 -4.95 -4.14 20.64
C PRO A 137 -4.77 -5.06 19.42
N LYS A 138 -5.69 -5.98 19.20
CA LYS A 138 -5.72 -6.86 18.02
C LYS A 138 -6.32 -6.22 16.78
N LEU A 139 -6.94 -5.04 16.91
CA LEU A 139 -7.49 -4.33 15.76
C LEU A 139 -6.36 -3.75 14.92
N TYR A 140 -6.42 -4.00 13.63
CA TYR A 140 -5.42 -3.46 12.70
C TYR A 140 -5.67 -1.97 12.44
N THR A 141 -4.65 -1.17 12.60
CA THR A 141 -4.73 0.31 12.47
C THR A 141 -3.64 0.91 11.60
N SER A 142 -3.00 0.11 10.75
CA SER A 142 -1.84 0.54 9.92
C SER A 142 -0.67 1.13 10.74
N GLY A 143 -0.53 0.74 12.01
CA GLY A 143 0.52 1.25 12.89
C GLY A 143 0.18 2.58 13.57
N ALA A 144 -1.08 3.04 13.54
CA ALA A 144 -1.47 4.26 14.27
C ALA A 144 -1.20 4.12 15.78
N PRO A 145 -0.63 5.15 16.42
CA PRO A 145 -0.29 5.09 17.85
C PRO A 145 -1.54 4.96 18.71
N VAL A 146 -1.42 4.15 19.76
CA VAL A 146 -2.52 3.92 20.71
C VAL A 146 -2.67 5.14 21.62
N VAL A 147 -3.89 5.66 21.70
CA VAL A 147 -4.21 6.79 22.59
C VAL A 147 -4.15 6.40 24.07
N THR A 148 -3.73 7.31 24.93
CA THR A 148 -3.94 7.20 26.38
C THR A 148 -5.40 7.54 26.75
N ASN A 149 -6.00 8.49 26.00
CA ASN A 149 -7.39 8.87 26.12
C ASN A 149 -7.90 9.45 24.80
N ALA A 150 -9.19 9.21 24.49
CA ALA A 150 -9.90 9.91 23.44
C ALA A 150 -11.24 10.44 23.99
N SER A 151 -11.54 11.72 23.74
CA SER A 151 -12.74 12.38 24.21
C SER A 151 -13.37 13.28 23.16
N ALA A 152 -14.65 13.57 23.31
CA ALA A 152 -15.42 14.47 22.46
C ALA A 152 -16.11 15.52 23.34
N PRO A 153 -15.47 16.66 23.62
CA PRO A 153 -16.05 17.70 24.46
C PRO A 153 -17.32 18.33 23.86
N ASN A 154 -17.48 18.24 22.54
CA ASN A 154 -18.71 18.63 21.83
C ASN A 154 -18.80 17.84 20.50
N ALA A 155 -19.89 18.00 19.76
CA ALA A 155 -20.17 17.24 18.53
C ALA A 155 -19.13 17.45 17.39
N THR A 156 -18.32 18.49 17.45
CA THR A 156 -17.38 18.86 16.38
C THR A 156 -15.92 18.94 16.83
N THR A 157 -15.62 18.51 18.05
CA THR A 157 -14.25 18.50 18.58
C THR A 157 -13.94 17.14 19.18
N ALA A 158 -12.94 16.45 18.61
CA ALA A 158 -12.37 15.25 19.20
C ALA A 158 -10.95 15.58 19.71
N VAL A 159 -10.60 15.04 20.88
CA VAL A 159 -9.29 15.23 21.52
C VAL A 159 -8.68 13.87 21.77
N LEU A 160 -7.50 13.64 21.17
CA LEU A 160 -6.71 12.43 21.30
C LEU A 160 -5.46 12.74 22.12
N SER A 161 -5.21 11.99 23.19
CA SER A 161 -4.01 12.14 24.03
C SER A 161 -3.12 10.92 23.88
N PHE A 162 -1.81 11.13 23.87
CA PHE A 162 -0.80 10.09 23.65
C PHE A 162 0.25 10.11 24.78
N LYS A 163 0.97 9.02 24.92
CA LYS A 163 2.05 8.89 25.91
C LYS A 163 3.31 9.67 25.51
N HIS A 164 3.58 9.70 24.20
CA HIS A 164 4.75 10.32 23.58
C HIS A 164 4.33 11.38 22.57
N PRO A 165 5.23 12.28 22.13
CA PRO A 165 4.97 13.15 20.98
C PRO A 165 4.69 12.34 19.70
N GLU A 166 3.62 12.71 18.97
CA GLU A 166 3.14 11.97 17.79
C GLU A 166 3.05 12.84 16.53
N TYR A 167 3.86 13.88 16.42
CA TYR A 167 3.85 14.78 15.25
C TYR A 167 4.04 14.02 13.92
N ALA A 168 4.93 13.01 13.90
CA ALA A 168 5.19 12.19 12.73
C ALA A 168 3.97 11.37 12.32
N ASN A 169 3.13 10.98 13.26
CA ASN A 169 2.09 9.98 13.09
C ASN A 169 0.73 10.56 12.71
N LEU A 170 0.62 11.85 12.35
CA LEU A 170 -0.62 12.42 11.83
C LEU A 170 -1.15 11.63 10.62
N PHE A 171 -0.25 11.13 9.77
CA PHE A 171 -0.58 10.28 8.63
C PHE A 171 -1.29 8.99 9.07
N LEU A 172 -0.72 8.26 10.01
CA LEU A 172 -1.29 7.00 10.49
C LEU A 172 -2.58 7.22 11.28
N ILE A 173 -2.61 8.24 12.15
CA ILE A 173 -3.80 8.64 12.92
C ILE A 173 -4.93 9.07 11.97
N GLY A 174 -4.59 9.85 10.95
CA GLY A 174 -5.53 10.41 9.97
C GLY A 174 -6.19 9.34 9.09
N GLN A 175 -5.54 8.21 8.89
CA GLN A 175 -6.06 7.10 8.07
C GLN A 175 -6.86 6.06 8.85
N VAL A 176 -7.01 6.19 10.16
CA VAL A 176 -7.88 5.30 10.93
C VAL A 176 -9.33 5.44 10.44
N TYR A 177 -9.92 4.34 9.99
CA TYR A 177 -11.33 4.30 9.60
C TYR A 177 -12.22 4.47 10.81
N ILE A 178 -13.15 5.40 10.70
CA ILE A 178 -14.06 5.68 11.82
C ILE A 178 -15.29 4.80 11.71
N VAL A 179 -15.67 4.18 12.82
CA VAL A 179 -16.85 3.29 12.91
C VAL A 179 -17.96 3.90 13.74
N ALA A 180 -19.20 3.56 13.40
CA ALA A 180 -20.38 4.08 14.05
C ALA A 180 -20.50 3.55 15.49
N GLN A 181 -20.43 4.43 16.49
CA GLN A 181 -20.58 4.04 17.89
C GLN A 181 -21.85 3.23 18.11
N HIS A 182 -23.00 3.66 17.56
CA HIS A 182 -24.29 3.00 17.76
C HIS A 182 -24.38 1.59 17.15
N ALA A 183 -23.53 1.27 16.16
CA ALA A 183 -23.47 -0.06 15.56
C ALA A 183 -22.45 -0.96 16.27
N TRP A 184 -21.32 -0.38 16.71
CA TRP A 184 -20.18 -1.15 17.23
C TRP A 184 -20.14 -1.29 18.76
N GLN A 185 -20.84 -0.44 19.55
CA GLN A 185 -20.79 -0.47 21.01
C GLN A 185 -21.30 -1.78 21.64
N SER A 186 -22.12 -2.55 20.92
CA SER A 186 -22.64 -3.85 21.36
C SER A 186 -21.86 -5.05 20.83
N VAL A 187 -20.83 -4.83 20.00
CA VAL A 187 -20.00 -5.90 19.45
C VAL A 187 -19.08 -6.45 20.55
N LYS A 188 -19.23 -7.73 20.88
CA LYS A 188 -18.49 -8.36 21.98
C LYS A 188 -17.01 -8.53 21.69
N ASP A 189 -16.66 -8.97 20.49
CA ASP A 189 -15.29 -9.11 20.02
C ASP A 189 -15.11 -8.38 18.67
N PRO A 190 -14.64 -7.13 18.69
CA PRO A 190 -14.41 -6.35 17.47
C PRO A 190 -13.38 -6.97 16.51
N SER A 191 -12.45 -7.78 17.00
CA SER A 191 -11.39 -8.36 16.19
C SER A 191 -11.86 -9.51 15.29
N THR A 192 -12.93 -10.18 15.67
CA THR A 192 -13.53 -11.30 14.93
C THR A 192 -14.89 -10.96 14.31
N TYR A 193 -15.38 -9.74 14.53
CA TYR A 193 -16.66 -9.29 13.97
C TYR A 193 -16.58 -9.21 12.45
N ALA A 194 -17.48 -9.90 11.76
CA ALA A 194 -17.49 -9.95 10.29
C ALA A 194 -17.95 -8.64 9.62
N ASP A 195 -18.81 -7.87 10.31
CA ASP A 195 -19.47 -6.66 9.79
C ASP A 195 -20.12 -6.86 8.40
N PRO A 196 -21.04 -7.83 8.24
CA PRO A 196 -21.60 -8.18 6.92
C PRO A 196 -22.54 -7.10 6.35
N LYS A 197 -22.86 -6.08 7.13
CA LYS A 197 -23.67 -4.91 6.73
C LYS A 197 -23.05 -3.64 7.29
N PRO A 198 -21.92 -3.20 6.73
CA PRO A 198 -21.16 -2.10 7.30
C PRO A 198 -21.97 -0.80 7.35
N VAL A 199 -21.96 -0.16 8.53
CA VAL A 199 -22.53 1.17 8.73
C VAL A 199 -21.40 2.19 8.63
N GLY A 200 -21.32 2.86 7.49
CA GLY A 200 -20.22 3.77 7.16
C GLY A 200 -20.68 5.12 6.64
N THR A 201 -19.73 6.06 6.54
CA THR A 201 -19.97 7.43 6.04
C THR A 201 -19.58 7.59 4.58
N GLY A 202 -18.93 6.59 3.97
CA GLY A 202 -18.34 6.66 2.64
C GLY A 202 -19.32 6.90 1.49
N PRO A 203 -18.81 7.18 0.28
CA PRO A 203 -19.64 7.48 -0.90
C PRO A 203 -20.51 6.32 -1.36
N PHE A 204 -20.18 5.09 -0.95
CA PHE A 204 -20.91 3.88 -1.30
C PHE A 204 -21.30 3.08 -0.06
N MET A 205 -22.19 2.11 -0.25
CA MET A 205 -22.62 1.13 0.74
C MET A 205 -22.76 -0.24 0.07
N LEU A 206 -22.59 -1.32 0.83
CA LEU A 206 -22.78 -2.67 0.31
C LEU A 206 -24.20 -2.83 -0.23
N ASP A 207 -24.32 -3.37 -1.44
CA ASP A 207 -25.59 -3.68 -2.11
C ASP A 207 -25.86 -5.18 -2.13
N LYS A 208 -24.93 -5.95 -2.71
CA LYS A 208 -25.05 -7.41 -2.84
C LYS A 208 -23.70 -8.05 -2.59
N PHE A 209 -23.75 -9.26 -2.05
CA PHE A 209 -22.58 -10.11 -1.85
C PHE A 209 -22.83 -11.53 -2.36
N SER A 210 -21.81 -12.12 -2.97
CA SER A 210 -21.66 -13.55 -3.23
C SER A 210 -20.19 -13.95 -3.13
N PRO A 211 -19.85 -15.24 -3.01
CA PRO A 211 -18.45 -15.69 -3.07
C PRO A 211 -17.73 -15.38 -4.39
N GLN A 212 -18.44 -15.05 -5.46
CA GLN A 212 -17.92 -14.69 -6.78
C GLN A 212 -17.73 -13.18 -6.97
N GLY A 213 -18.10 -12.37 -5.97
CA GLY A 213 -17.96 -10.92 -6.02
C GLY A 213 -19.04 -10.19 -5.24
N TYR A 214 -18.87 -8.89 -5.10
CA TYR A 214 -19.85 -8.03 -4.45
C TYR A 214 -19.99 -6.70 -5.17
N THR A 215 -21.12 -6.04 -4.94
CA THR A 215 -21.39 -4.72 -5.50
C THR A 215 -21.63 -3.69 -4.40
N LEU A 216 -21.13 -2.49 -4.65
CA LEU A 216 -21.41 -1.30 -3.86
C LEU A 216 -22.35 -0.38 -4.66
N LYS A 217 -23.38 0.19 -4.01
CA LYS A 217 -24.24 1.24 -4.56
C LYS A 217 -23.97 2.56 -3.87
N GLN A 218 -24.38 3.67 -4.49
CA GLN A 218 -24.24 4.99 -3.89
C GLN A 218 -24.92 5.07 -2.51
N ASN A 219 -24.20 5.70 -1.55
CA ASN A 219 -24.77 6.06 -0.25
C ASN A 219 -25.70 7.30 -0.42
N PRO A 220 -27.01 7.17 -0.16
CA PRO A 220 -27.95 8.28 -0.35
C PRO A 220 -27.70 9.46 0.60
N TYR A 221 -26.99 9.22 1.70
CA TYR A 221 -26.69 10.22 2.73
C TYR A 221 -25.28 10.80 2.64
N TYR A 222 -24.49 10.42 1.62
CA TYR A 222 -23.10 10.88 1.48
C TYR A 222 -23.00 12.41 1.40
N TRP A 223 -22.13 13.00 2.17
CA TRP A 223 -22.00 14.46 2.33
C TRP A 223 -21.46 15.18 1.09
N GLN A 224 -20.74 14.50 0.18
CA GLN A 224 -20.32 15.00 -1.13
C GLN A 224 -21.09 14.31 -2.28
N LYS A 225 -22.34 14.01 -2.11
CA LYS A 225 -23.15 13.25 -3.09
C LYS A 225 -23.08 13.83 -4.51
N SER A 226 -22.96 15.15 -4.66
CA SER A 226 -22.84 15.80 -5.98
C SER A 226 -21.55 15.47 -6.73
N LYS A 227 -20.53 14.94 -6.06
CA LYS A 227 -19.28 14.49 -6.67
C LYS A 227 -19.30 13.00 -7.07
N VAL A 228 -20.30 12.25 -6.66
CA VAL A 228 -20.38 10.80 -6.95
C VAL A 228 -21.09 10.61 -8.29
N HIS A 229 -20.32 10.48 -9.36
CA HIS A 229 -20.84 10.27 -10.72
C HIS A 229 -20.89 8.77 -11.11
N VAL A 230 -20.22 7.91 -10.35
CA VAL A 230 -20.24 6.46 -10.52
C VAL A 230 -21.50 5.90 -9.84
N PRO A 231 -22.42 5.21 -10.57
CA PRO A 231 -23.68 4.74 -9.98
C PRO A 231 -23.51 3.54 -9.05
N ALA A 232 -22.57 2.65 -9.37
CA ALA A 232 -22.25 1.45 -8.62
C ALA A 232 -20.82 1.01 -8.90
N ILE A 233 -20.25 0.22 -7.99
CA ILE A 233 -18.93 -0.39 -8.16
C ILE A 233 -19.09 -1.90 -8.02
N ASP A 234 -18.47 -2.65 -8.92
CA ASP A 234 -18.42 -4.10 -8.93
C ASP A 234 -17.00 -4.59 -8.62
N PHE A 235 -16.89 -5.52 -7.67
CA PHE A 235 -15.64 -6.18 -7.27
C PHE A 235 -15.76 -7.68 -7.58
N PRO A 236 -15.38 -8.13 -8.78
CA PRO A 236 -15.42 -9.54 -9.16
C PRO A 236 -14.30 -10.35 -8.51
N ALA A 237 -14.55 -11.63 -8.21
CA ALA A 237 -13.55 -12.54 -7.67
C ALA A 237 -12.68 -13.14 -8.78
N TYR A 238 -11.36 -13.07 -8.61
CA TYR A 238 -10.38 -13.72 -9.49
C TYR A 238 -9.38 -14.55 -8.68
N ASN A 239 -8.87 -15.63 -9.27
CA ASN A 239 -7.96 -16.55 -8.58
C ASN A 239 -6.48 -16.18 -8.70
N THR A 240 -6.08 -15.54 -9.81
CA THR A 240 -4.66 -15.26 -10.11
C THR A 240 -4.51 -14.00 -10.95
N ASN A 241 -3.34 -13.36 -10.92
CA ASN A 241 -2.99 -12.25 -11.81
C ASN A 241 -3.14 -12.63 -13.30
N ALA A 242 -2.75 -13.84 -13.66
CA ALA A 242 -2.85 -14.28 -15.06
C ALA A 242 -4.30 -14.27 -15.59
N ASN A 243 -5.29 -14.54 -14.72
CA ASN A 243 -6.71 -14.51 -15.08
C ASN A 243 -7.26 -13.07 -15.19
N LEU A 244 -6.56 -12.09 -14.65
CA LEU A 244 -6.93 -10.67 -14.69
C LEU A 244 -6.49 -9.95 -15.95
N VAL A 245 -5.39 -10.40 -16.57
CA VAL A 245 -4.82 -9.72 -17.75
C VAL A 245 -5.80 -9.60 -18.91
N PRO A 246 -6.51 -10.66 -19.38
CA PRO A 246 -7.43 -10.55 -20.49
C PRO A 246 -8.62 -9.61 -20.24
N PRO A 247 -9.36 -9.67 -19.09
CA PRO A 247 -10.47 -8.77 -18.84
C PRO A 247 -10.00 -7.31 -18.63
N THR A 248 -8.83 -7.07 -18.04
CA THR A 248 -8.24 -5.74 -17.93
C THR A 248 -7.87 -5.20 -19.31
N ALA A 249 -7.20 -6.00 -20.14
CA ALA A 249 -6.77 -5.59 -21.48
C ALA A 249 -7.95 -5.29 -22.43
N THR A 250 -9.10 -5.94 -22.24
CA THR A 250 -10.32 -5.72 -23.04
C THR A 250 -11.24 -4.65 -22.45
N GLY A 251 -10.88 -4.05 -21.31
CA GLY A 251 -11.66 -3.01 -20.62
C GLY A 251 -12.96 -3.54 -20.00
N GLN A 252 -12.98 -4.80 -19.58
CA GLN A 252 -14.01 -5.36 -18.70
C GLN A 252 -13.77 -4.97 -17.25
N ILE A 253 -12.50 -4.74 -16.88
CA ILE A 253 -12.09 -4.09 -15.62
C ILE A 253 -11.69 -2.67 -15.97
N ASP A 254 -12.27 -1.68 -15.28
CA ASP A 254 -12.00 -0.26 -15.50
C ASP A 254 -10.79 0.24 -14.70
N PHE A 255 -10.54 -0.36 -13.52
CA PHE A 255 -9.47 0.04 -12.62
C PHE A 255 -8.83 -1.19 -11.97
N ALA A 256 -7.57 -1.46 -12.30
CA ALA A 256 -6.80 -2.58 -11.78
C ALA A 256 -5.49 -2.12 -11.13
N GLY A 257 -4.91 -2.97 -10.29
CA GLY A 257 -3.63 -2.72 -9.62
C GLY A 257 -2.76 -3.96 -9.59
N ASN A 258 -2.28 -4.43 -10.76
CA ASN A 258 -1.59 -5.70 -10.91
C ASN A 258 -0.29 -5.58 -11.70
N PHE A 259 0.70 -6.41 -11.38
CA PHE A 259 1.85 -6.57 -12.26
C PHE A 259 1.45 -7.25 -13.57
N ILE A 260 1.61 -6.56 -14.69
CA ILE A 260 1.38 -7.08 -16.04
C ILE A 260 2.70 -7.09 -16.81
N SER A 261 3.25 -8.26 -17.03
CA SER A 261 4.49 -8.40 -17.82
C SER A 261 4.29 -7.89 -19.26
N ASN A 262 5.31 -7.19 -19.79
CA ASN A 262 5.30 -6.60 -21.14
C ASN A 262 4.05 -5.72 -21.38
N ILE A 263 3.73 -4.84 -20.45
CA ILE A 263 2.49 -4.05 -20.41
C ILE A 263 2.15 -3.33 -21.71
N LYS A 264 3.18 -2.89 -22.46
CA LYS A 264 2.97 -2.24 -23.77
C LYS A 264 2.25 -3.14 -24.76
N SER A 265 2.68 -4.39 -24.91
CA SER A 265 2.09 -5.35 -25.86
C SER A 265 0.87 -6.10 -25.30
N THR A 266 0.84 -6.29 -23.99
CA THR A 266 -0.17 -7.12 -23.31
C THR A 266 -1.42 -6.32 -22.96
N TYR A 267 -1.26 -5.03 -22.66
CA TYR A 267 -2.34 -4.16 -22.18
C TYR A 267 -2.51 -2.90 -23.03
N LEU A 268 -1.49 -2.00 -23.08
CA LEU A 268 -1.63 -0.67 -23.68
C LEU A 268 -1.99 -0.72 -25.18
N SER A 269 -1.41 -1.64 -25.94
CA SER A 269 -1.70 -1.78 -27.37
C SER A 269 -3.04 -2.46 -27.70
N LYS A 270 -3.76 -3.00 -26.70
CA LYS A 270 -5.03 -3.71 -26.91
C LYS A 270 -6.22 -2.78 -27.08
N SER A 271 -6.16 -1.59 -26.54
CA SER A 271 -7.18 -0.55 -26.69
C SER A 271 -6.57 0.84 -26.56
N PRO A 272 -7.05 1.83 -27.34
CA PRO A 272 -6.67 3.24 -27.14
C PRO A 272 -7.19 3.80 -25.81
N ASP A 273 -8.14 3.14 -25.14
CA ASP A 273 -8.68 3.52 -23.85
C ASP A 273 -7.86 2.96 -22.68
N ASN A 274 -6.88 2.10 -22.92
CA ASN A 274 -6.05 1.51 -21.88
C ASN A 274 -4.88 2.44 -21.53
N HIS A 275 -4.77 2.81 -20.26
CA HIS A 275 -3.76 3.75 -19.78
C HIS A 275 -3.13 3.25 -18.49
N THR A 276 -1.92 3.76 -18.23
CA THR A 276 -1.20 3.70 -16.97
C THR A 276 -0.84 5.11 -16.54
N TRP A 277 -0.14 5.28 -15.44
CA TRP A 277 0.31 6.60 -14.96
C TRP A 277 1.08 7.40 -16.03
N MET A 278 1.92 6.75 -16.82
CA MET A 278 2.68 7.31 -17.93
C MET A 278 2.54 6.42 -19.18
N ASN A 279 2.62 7.02 -20.37
CA ASN A 279 2.51 6.28 -21.65
C ASN A 279 3.82 5.59 -22.09
N SER A 280 4.89 5.71 -21.32
CA SER A 280 6.20 5.11 -21.56
C SER A 280 6.83 4.65 -20.27
N ALA A 281 7.85 3.78 -20.35
CA ALA A 281 8.58 3.32 -19.17
C ALA A 281 9.06 4.51 -18.31
N PRO A 282 8.94 4.39 -16.97
CA PRO A 282 8.59 3.20 -16.21
C PRO A 282 7.08 2.89 -16.10
N TYR A 283 6.19 3.54 -16.82
CA TYR A 283 4.73 3.41 -16.86
C TYR A 283 4.00 3.72 -15.55
N PHE A 284 4.62 3.50 -14.41
CA PHE A 284 4.05 3.64 -13.07
C PHE A 284 4.76 4.73 -12.26
N SER A 285 4.07 5.33 -11.30
CA SER A 285 4.70 6.23 -10.33
C SER A 285 5.45 5.40 -9.28
N ALA A 286 6.48 6.01 -8.66
CA ALA A 286 7.14 5.39 -7.52
C ALA A 286 6.24 5.41 -6.28
N ASN A 287 6.16 4.30 -5.55
CA ASN A 287 5.27 4.11 -4.42
C ASN A 287 5.98 3.73 -3.11
N ASN A 288 7.09 3.01 -3.22
CA ASN A 288 7.89 2.54 -2.10
C ASN A 288 9.33 2.31 -2.55
N VAL A 289 10.20 1.95 -1.62
CA VAL A 289 11.54 1.46 -1.95
C VAL A 289 11.57 -0.05 -1.77
N VAL A 290 11.84 -0.78 -2.85
CA VAL A 290 12.13 -2.21 -2.79
C VAL A 290 13.55 -2.39 -2.31
N GLY A 291 13.77 -3.24 -1.31
CA GLY A 291 15.05 -3.49 -0.70
C GLY A 291 15.33 -4.96 -0.41
N LEU A 292 16.59 -5.36 -0.46
CA LEU A 292 17.04 -6.64 0.08
C LEU A 292 17.25 -6.46 1.58
N TRP A 293 16.33 -7.01 2.37
CA TRP A 293 16.39 -7.01 3.82
C TRP A 293 17.35 -8.08 4.30
N LEU A 294 18.25 -7.69 5.20
CA LEU A 294 19.30 -8.57 5.72
C LEU A 294 19.06 -8.84 7.20
N ASN A 295 19.14 -10.09 7.62
CA ASN A 295 19.09 -10.43 9.03
C ASN A 295 20.42 -10.05 9.71
N THR A 296 20.44 -8.91 10.37
CA THR A 296 21.66 -8.33 10.95
C THR A 296 22.13 -9.06 12.21
N THR A 297 21.39 -10.05 12.71
CA THR A 297 21.81 -10.89 13.84
C THR A 297 22.59 -12.13 13.43
N LYS A 298 22.58 -12.48 12.14
CA LYS A 298 23.21 -13.71 11.61
C LYS A 298 24.54 -13.40 10.92
N ALA A 299 25.58 -14.17 11.25
CA ALA A 299 26.81 -14.15 10.47
C ALA A 299 26.58 -14.80 9.07
N PRO A 300 27.14 -14.25 7.99
CA PRO A 300 28.05 -13.09 7.94
C PRO A 300 27.36 -11.73 7.78
N LEU A 301 26.01 -11.69 7.76
CA LEU A 301 25.21 -10.49 7.53
C LEU A 301 25.20 -9.53 8.72
N ASN A 302 25.67 -9.95 9.89
CA ASN A 302 25.91 -9.08 11.05
C ASN A 302 27.12 -8.15 10.88
N ASP A 303 27.99 -8.40 9.86
CA ASP A 303 29.13 -7.56 9.53
C ASP A 303 28.72 -6.42 8.56
N PRO A 304 28.81 -5.13 8.97
CA PRO A 304 28.47 -4.01 8.08
C PRO A 304 29.32 -3.95 6.79
N ALA A 305 30.57 -4.45 6.80
CA ALA A 305 31.41 -4.48 5.60
C ALA A 305 30.84 -5.46 4.56
N VAL A 306 30.33 -6.61 5.01
CA VAL A 306 29.66 -7.58 4.13
C VAL A 306 28.39 -6.95 3.54
N ARG A 307 27.56 -6.27 4.33
CA ARG A 307 26.32 -5.64 3.85
C ARG A 307 26.59 -4.53 2.84
N ARG A 308 27.62 -3.68 3.07
CA ARG A 308 28.08 -2.68 2.08
C ARG A 308 28.57 -3.34 0.79
N ALA A 309 29.36 -4.40 0.90
CA ALA A 309 29.87 -5.11 -0.27
C ALA A 309 28.73 -5.75 -1.08
N ILE A 310 27.70 -6.32 -0.43
CA ILE A 310 26.48 -6.79 -1.10
C ILE A 310 25.83 -5.64 -1.87
N SER A 311 25.64 -4.48 -1.22
CA SER A 311 25.02 -3.31 -1.86
C SER A 311 25.78 -2.82 -3.08
N TYR A 312 27.11 -2.77 -3.03
CA TYR A 312 27.95 -2.39 -4.19
C TYR A 312 27.97 -3.46 -5.28
N GLY A 313 27.78 -4.74 -4.94
CA GLY A 313 27.86 -5.84 -5.90
C GLY A 313 26.63 -6.00 -6.79
N ILE A 314 25.50 -5.39 -6.44
CA ILE A 314 24.24 -5.59 -7.15
C ILE A 314 24.11 -4.61 -8.34
N ASN A 315 23.90 -5.16 -9.53
CA ASN A 315 23.52 -4.42 -10.72
C ASN A 315 22.00 -4.21 -10.76
N ARG A 316 21.53 -3.10 -10.19
CA ARG A 316 20.12 -2.71 -10.09
C ARG A 316 19.47 -2.44 -11.44
N GLN A 317 20.26 -1.93 -12.42
CA GLN A 317 19.79 -1.72 -13.78
C GLN A 317 19.39 -3.04 -14.43
N GLN A 318 20.11 -4.11 -14.15
CA GLN A 318 19.78 -5.44 -14.66
C GLN A 318 18.52 -6.00 -14.02
N LEU A 319 18.30 -5.77 -12.72
CA LEU A 319 17.04 -6.11 -12.02
C LEU A 319 15.87 -5.39 -12.70
N ASN A 320 15.93 -4.07 -12.82
CA ASN A 320 14.88 -3.28 -13.47
C ASN A 320 14.53 -3.80 -14.87
N VAL A 321 15.52 -4.12 -15.71
CA VAL A 321 15.28 -4.50 -17.11
C VAL A 321 14.82 -5.96 -17.25
N GLN A 322 15.41 -6.90 -16.50
CA GLN A 322 15.20 -8.33 -16.70
C GLN A 322 14.09 -8.94 -15.84
N ALA A 323 13.90 -8.43 -14.62
CA ALA A 323 12.83 -8.89 -13.73
C ALA A 323 11.62 -7.94 -13.80
N GLU A 324 11.85 -6.63 -13.65
CA GLU A 324 10.81 -5.63 -13.49
C GLU A 324 10.32 -5.00 -14.80
N ASN A 325 10.72 -5.53 -15.96
CA ASN A 325 10.28 -5.05 -17.29
C ASN A 325 10.48 -3.53 -17.52
N GLY A 326 11.41 -2.90 -16.80
CA GLY A 326 11.67 -1.46 -16.86
C GLY A 326 10.71 -0.61 -16.03
N TYR A 327 9.91 -1.20 -15.14
CA TYR A 327 8.87 -0.49 -14.37
C TYR A 327 9.39 0.11 -13.07
N GLU A 328 10.44 -0.43 -12.49
CA GLU A 328 10.99 -0.05 -11.20
C GLU A 328 12.42 0.50 -11.34
N PRO A 329 12.59 1.81 -11.56
CA PRO A 329 13.91 2.39 -11.75
C PRO A 329 14.85 2.15 -10.57
N PRO A 330 16.17 1.97 -10.81
CA PRO A 330 17.17 1.79 -9.76
C PRO A 330 17.15 2.90 -8.71
N VAL A 331 17.33 2.54 -7.44
CA VAL A 331 17.70 3.50 -6.41
C VAL A 331 19.17 3.85 -6.58
N THR A 332 19.46 5.14 -6.75
CA THR A 332 20.82 5.66 -6.98
C THR A 332 21.40 6.43 -5.80
N ASN A 333 20.62 6.61 -4.72
CA ASN A 333 21.07 7.21 -3.48
C ASN A 333 21.26 6.16 -2.39
N ALA A 334 22.44 6.12 -1.75
CA ALA A 334 22.76 5.11 -0.74
C ALA A 334 21.91 5.24 0.54
N GLY A 335 21.26 6.38 0.74
CA GLY A 335 20.33 6.60 1.84
C GLY A 335 18.98 5.91 1.66
N GLY A 336 18.69 5.32 0.49
CA GLY A 336 17.45 4.60 0.25
C GLY A 336 16.20 5.48 0.19
N LEU A 337 16.35 6.75 -0.20
CA LEU A 337 15.23 7.67 -0.31
C LEU A 337 14.42 7.40 -1.59
N LEU A 338 13.10 7.38 -1.47
CA LEU A 338 12.18 7.21 -2.61
C LEU A 338 12.18 8.48 -3.49
N LEU A 339 12.57 8.34 -4.75
CA LEU A 339 12.60 9.44 -5.70
C LEU A 339 11.62 9.20 -6.87
N PRO A 340 10.98 10.27 -7.37
CA PRO A 340 11.15 11.70 -6.99
C PRO A 340 10.38 12.16 -5.75
N ASN A 341 9.51 11.34 -5.16
CA ASN A 341 8.52 11.72 -4.14
C ASN A 341 9.11 12.49 -2.95
N HIS A 342 10.25 12.05 -2.45
CA HIS A 342 10.90 12.61 -1.27
C HIS A 342 12.14 13.46 -1.58
N LYS A 343 12.25 13.97 -2.82
CA LYS A 343 13.44 14.72 -3.29
C LYS A 343 13.83 15.89 -2.38
N SER A 344 12.85 16.55 -1.74
CA SER A 344 13.10 17.67 -0.83
C SER A 344 13.92 17.29 0.40
N PHE A 345 13.94 16.01 0.78
CA PHE A 345 14.69 15.48 1.93
C PHE A 345 16.06 14.88 1.55
N LEU A 346 16.38 14.81 0.25
CA LEU A 346 17.63 14.17 -0.19
C LEU A 346 18.84 14.96 0.28
N ASP A 347 19.75 14.28 1.02
CA ASP A 347 21.07 14.82 1.30
C ASP A 347 21.89 14.90 -0.01
N PRO A 348 22.36 16.10 -0.42
CA PRO A 348 23.13 16.23 -1.66
C PRO A 348 24.38 15.36 -1.73
N SER A 349 25.02 15.04 -0.61
CA SER A 349 26.21 14.18 -0.55
C SER A 349 25.91 12.72 -0.90
N LEU A 350 24.66 12.29 -0.77
CA LEU A 350 24.20 10.94 -1.06
C LEU A 350 23.53 10.83 -2.44
N ALA A 351 23.31 11.95 -3.14
CA ALA A 351 22.80 11.94 -4.50
C ALA A 351 23.76 11.18 -5.43
N ASN A 352 23.24 10.20 -6.18
CA ASN A 352 24.04 9.33 -7.09
C ASN A 352 25.22 8.61 -6.42
N SER A 353 25.17 8.41 -5.09
CA SER A 353 26.23 7.73 -4.32
C SER A 353 26.20 6.20 -4.49
N LEU A 354 25.12 5.66 -5.04
CA LEU A 354 24.94 4.23 -5.29
C LEU A 354 24.85 3.98 -6.81
N PRO A 355 25.85 3.27 -7.41
CA PRO A 355 25.85 3.01 -8.84
C PRO A 355 24.75 2.04 -9.22
N ALA A 356 24.01 2.37 -10.28
CA ALA A 356 22.94 1.51 -10.80
C ALA A 356 23.46 0.16 -11.33
N THR A 357 24.69 0.12 -11.86
CA THR A 357 25.31 -1.07 -12.48
C THR A 357 26.16 -1.91 -11.54
N GLY A 358 26.23 -1.54 -10.26
CA GLY A 358 27.14 -2.13 -9.30
C GLY A 358 28.58 -1.63 -9.43
N ASP A 359 29.46 -1.97 -8.47
CA ASP A 359 30.86 -1.57 -8.41
C ASP A 359 31.73 -2.70 -7.83
N PRO A 360 32.22 -3.63 -8.68
CA PRO A 360 33.07 -4.73 -8.24
C PRO A 360 34.37 -4.29 -7.53
N ALA A 361 34.92 -3.12 -7.89
CA ALA A 361 36.14 -2.61 -7.25
C ALA A 361 35.86 -2.18 -5.81
N LYS A 362 34.73 -1.52 -5.56
CA LYS A 362 34.29 -1.21 -4.18
C LYS A 362 33.94 -2.45 -3.36
N VAL A 363 33.39 -3.50 -3.97
CA VAL A 363 33.21 -4.80 -3.28
C VAL A 363 34.52 -5.32 -2.75
N ALA A 364 35.53 -5.40 -3.63
CA ALA A 364 36.85 -5.92 -3.27
C ALA A 364 37.52 -5.05 -2.19
N SER A 365 37.60 -3.73 -2.40
CA SER A 365 38.26 -2.82 -1.46
C SER A 365 37.56 -2.80 -0.08
N THR A 366 36.22 -2.86 -0.04
CA THR A 366 35.46 -2.89 1.22
C THR A 366 35.73 -4.16 2.02
N LEU A 367 35.72 -5.32 1.36
CA LEU A 367 35.97 -6.59 2.04
C LEU A 367 37.43 -6.74 2.47
N GLN A 368 38.37 -6.32 1.63
CA GLN A 368 39.80 -6.34 1.97
C GLN A 368 40.13 -5.43 3.16
N ALA A 369 39.58 -4.23 3.21
CA ALA A 369 39.77 -3.30 4.34
C ALA A 369 39.26 -3.89 5.66
N ASP A 370 38.28 -4.80 5.62
CA ASP A 370 37.75 -5.51 6.79
C ASP A 370 38.41 -6.88 7.03
N GLY A 371 39.50 -7.18 6.34
CA GLY A 371 40.31 -8.39 6.54
C GLY A 371 39.79 -9.65 5.85
N TYR A 372 38.86 -9.53 4.89
CA TYR A 372 38.49 -10.65 4.02
C TYR A 372 39.54 -10.87 2.92
N THR A 373 39.77 -12.13 2.58
CA THR A 373 40.65 -12.55 1.48
C THR A 373 39.92 -13.52 0.56
N LYS A 374 40.38 -13.64 -0.70
CA LYS A 374 39.82 -14.65 -1.62
C LYS A 374 40.58 -15.97 -1.49
N THR A 375 39.86 -17.04 -1.11
CA THR A 375 40.40 -18.43 -1.08
C THR A 375 39.54 -19.29 -1.99
N GLY A 376 40.14 -19.92 -3.00
CA GLY A 376 39.38 -20.71 -3.98
C GLY A 376 38.31 -19.88 -4.73
N GLY A 377 38.57 -18.60 -4.99
CA GLY A 377 37.61 -17.70 -5.66
C GLY A 377 36.51 -17.14 -4.75
N LYS A 378 36.41 -17.57 -3.51
CA LYS A 378 35.39 -17.11 -2.55
C LYS A 378 35.98 -16.20 -1.49
N TRP A 379 35.22 -15.17 -1.07
CA TRP A 379 35.59 -14.29 0.05
C TRP A 379 35.51 -15.04 1.36
N THR A 380 36.59 -15.01 2.14
CA THR A 380 36.72 -15.70 3.44
C THR A 380 37.36 -14.80 4.49
N LYS A 381 36.94 -14.92 5.73
CA LYS A 381 37.55 -14.31 6.92
C LYS A 381 37.59 -15.36 8.02
N ALA A 382 38.76 -15.58 8.62
CA ALA A 382 38.98 -16.66 9.60
C ALA A 382 38.48 -18.04 9.13
N GLY A 383 38.71 -18.39 7.86
CA GLY A 383 38.32 -19.66 7.25
C GLY A 383 36.82 -19.80 6.91
N LYS A 384 35.98 -18.81 7.24
CA LYS A 384 34.54 -18.84 6.94
C LYS A 384 34.24 -18.05 5.67
N LYS A 385 33.46 -18.64 4.75
CA LYS A 385 32.96 -17.98 3.54
C LYS A 385 31.85 -17.00 3.88
N ILE A 386 31.68 -15.98 3.03
CA ILE A 386 30.45 -15.17 3.00
C ILE A 386 29.39 -16.00 2.30
N SER A 387 28.51 -16.64 3.07
CA SER A 387 27.43 -17.50 2.55
C SER A 387 26.11 -17.19 3.22
N PHE A 388 25.02 -17.05 2.42
CA PHE A 388 23.67 -16.82 2.88
C PHE A 388 22.63 -17.21 1.83
N ALA A 389 21.36 -17.36 2.24
CA ALA A 389 20.23 -17.61 1.34
C ALA A 389 19.34 -16.37 1.18
N ILE A 390 18.84 -16.16 -0.05
CA ILE A 390 17.72 -15.23 -0.29
C ILE A 390 16.45 -16.08 -0.35
N SER A 391 15.40 -15.70 0.40
CA SER A 391 14.19 -16.52 0.57
C SER A 391 12.96 -15.71 0.25
N ASP A 392 12.32 -15.98 -0.90
CA ASP A 392 11.16 -15.23 -1.38
C ASP A 392 10.07 -16.11 -1.99
N PRO A 393 8.81 -15.60 -2.11
CA PRO A 393 7.72 -16.37 -2.67
C PRO A 393 7.89 -16.62 -4.17
N VAL A 394 7.87 -17.88 -4.58
CA VAL A 394 7.84 -18.26 -6.02
C VAL A 394 6.68 -17.60 -6.79
N PRO A 395 5.46 -17.43 -6.22
CA PRO A 395 4.38 -16.72 -6.89
C PRO A 395 4.62 -15.23 -7.17
N TYR A 396 5.58 -14.57 -6.48
CA TYR A 396 6.02 -13.21 -6.78
C TYR A 396 7.14 -13.28 -7.83
N SER A 397 6.73 -13.53 -9.08
CA SER A 397 7.62 -13.91 -10.17
C SER A 397 8.68 -12.88 -10.52
N ASP A 398 8.40 -11.60 -10.32
CA ASP A 398 9.26 -10.45 -10.43
C ASP A 398 10.39 -10.52 -9.40
N TYR A 399 10.07 -10.44 -8.10
CA TYR A 399 11.06 -10.51 -7.01
C TYR A 399 11.80 -11.85 -6.95
N TYR A 400 11.12 -12.96 -7.26
CA TYR A 400 11.81 -14.27 -7.34
C TYR A 400 12.82 -14.33 -8.49
N THR A 401 12.59 -13.60 -9.58
CA THR A 401 13.57 -13.41 -10.66
C THR A 401 14.73 -12.53 -10.20
N ASP A 402 14.44 -11.47 -9.45
CA ASP A 402 15.46 -10.61 -8.83
C ASP A 402 16.40 -11.41 -7.92
N ASP A 403 15.89 -12.32 -7.10
CA ASP A 403 16.71 -13.20 -6.24
C ASP A 403 17.76 -13.97 -7.03
N HIS A 404 17.33 -14.59 -8.13
CA HIS A 404 18.22 -15.35 -9.00
C HIS A 404 19.26 -14.47 -9.69
N LEU A 405 18.89 -13.24 -10.07
CA LEU A 405 19.80 -12.25 -10.63
C LEU A 405 20.83 -11.80 -9.60
N ILE A 406 20.39 -11.45 -8.39
CA ILE A 406 21.24 -11.03 -7.27
C ILE A 406 22.22 -12.15 -6.89
N ALA A 407 21.72 -13.38 -6.69
CA ALA A 407 22.55 -14.53 -6.35
C ALA A 407 23.63 -14.78 -7.43
N ARG A 408 23.26 -14.72 -8.71
CA ARG A 408 24.22 -14.88 -9.83
C ARG A 408 25.29 -13.79 -9.84
N GLN A 409 24.89 -12.51 -9.64
CA GLN A 409 25.80 -11.37 -9.61
C GLN A 409 26.80 -11.48 -8.44
N LEU A 410 26.31 -11.74 -7.23
CA LEU A 410 27.15 -11.86 -6.05
C LEU A 410 28.07 -13.09 -6.11
N ASN A 411 27.59 -14.24 -6.64
CA ASN A 411 28.39 -15.43 -6.82
C ASN A 411 29.54 -15.21 -7.81
N ALA A 412 29.33 -14.43 -8.88
CA ALA A 412 30.40 -14.02 -9.81
C ALA A 412 31.46 -13.14 -9.14
N LEU A 413 31.09 -12.42 -8.08
CA LEU A 413 32.01 -11.58 -7.29
C LEU A 413 32.74 -12.35 -6.17
N GLY A 414 32.39 -13.62 -5.94
CA GLY A 414 33.04 -14.49 -4.96
C GLY A 414 32.28 -14.68 -3.65
N PHE A 415 31.02 -14.28 -3.57
CA PHE A 415 30.10 -14.70 -2.50
C PHE A 415 29.64 -16.15 -2.72
N ASP A 416 28.88 -16.69 -1.76
CA ASP A 416 28.25 -18.00 -1.83
C ASP A 416 26.76 -17.86 -1.48
N VAL A 417 25.97 -17.42 -2.47
CA VAL A 417 24.56 -17.06 -2.32
C VAL A 417 23.67 -18.09 -2.98
N THR A 418 22.67 -18.59 -2.23
CA THR A 418 21.63 -19.50 -2.73
C THR A 418 20.27 -18.81 -2.74
N VAL A 419 19.34 -19.34 -3.53
CA VAL A 419 17.93 -18.89 -3.56
C VAL A 419 17.05 -20.00 -3.02
N ASN A 420 16.19 -19.68 -2.06
CA ASN A 420 15.21 -20.57 -1.47
C ASN A 420 13.80 -20.08 -1.84
N GLY A 421 13.15 -20.77 -2.79
CA GLY A 421 11.80 -20.46 -3.21
C GLY A 421 10.74 -20.96 -2.24
N ILE A 422 9.89 -20.06 -1.74
CA ILE A 422 8.78 -20.39 -0.84
C ILE A 422 7.48 -20.45 -1.65
N GLY A 423 6.82 -21.62 -1.66
CA GLY A 423 5.62 -21.85 -2.46
C GLY A 423 4.37 -21.07 -1.99
N ASN A 424 4.34 -20.67 -0.71
CA ASN A 424 3.19 -19.99 -0.10
C ASN A 424 3.60 -18.63 0.47
N PRO A 425 3.08 -17.50 -0.07
CA PRO A 425 3.37 -16.16 0.43
C PRO A 425 3.02 -15.92 1.91
N THR A 426 2.03 -16.64 2.45
CA THR A 426 1.68 -16.54 3.89
C THR A 426 2.78 -17.15 4.78
N VAL A 427 3.42 -18.23 4.33
CA VAL A 427 4.57 -18.83 5.04
C VAL A 427 5.73 -17.86 5.03
N TRP A 428 6.06 -17.29 3.86
CA TRP A 428 7.08 -16.27 3.73
C TRP A 428 6.83 -15.05 4.64
N ALA A 429 5.60 -14.53 4.66
CA ALA A 429 5.26 -13.40 5.52
C ALA A 429 5.47 -13.73 7.01
N GLY A 430 5.18 -14.97 7.42
CA GLY A 430 5.47 -15.50 8.75
C GLY A 430 6.96 -15.57 9.04
N ASP A 431 7.77 -16.07 8.10
CA ASP A 431 9.22 -16.15 8.22
C ASP A 431 9.87 -14.76 8.33
N VAL A 432 9.41 -13.81 7.53
CA VAL A 432 9.84 -12.41 7.59
C VAL A 432 9.50 -11.80 8.96
N ALA A 433 8.26 -11.93 9.41
CA ALA A 433 7.83 -11.40 10.70
C ALA A 433 8.64 -12.03 11.85
N ASN A 434 8.87 -13.34 11.81
CA ASN A 434 9.62 -14.07 12.84
C ASN A 434 11.16 -13.91 12.75
N GLY A 435 11.67 -13.29 11.66
CA GLY A 435 13.12 -13.12 11.44
C GLY A 435 13.86 -14.42 11.20
N THR A 436 13.21 -15.45 10.61
CA THR A 436 13.79 -16.76 10.35
C THR A 436 14.52 -16.88 9.00
N PHE A 437 14.57 -15.80 8.22
CA PHE A 437 15.31 -15.66 6.96
C PHE A 437 16.79 -15.24 7.17
N ASP A 438 17.63 -15.35 6.15
CA ASP A 438 18.93 -14.67 6.07
C ASP A 438 18.81 -13.36 5.29
N ALA A 439 18.29 -13.42 4.06
CA ALA A 439 17.96 -12.25 3.24
C ALA A 439 16.61 -12.48 2.54
N THR A 440 15.89 -11.40 2.24
CA THR A 440 14.60 -11.43 1.53
C THR A 440 14.34 -10.10 0.84
N ILE A 441 13.70 -10.10 -0.33
CA ILE A 441 13.24 -8.88 -1.01
C ILE A 441 11.90 -8.45 -0.41
N ARG A 442 11.79 -7.17 -0.09
CA ARG A 442 10.56 -6.59 0.42
C ARG A 442 10.52 -5.08 0.18
N TRP A 443 9.31 -4.56 0.02
CA TRP A 443 9.04 -3.13 -0.06
C TRP A 443 9.08 -2.44 1.31
N SER A 444 9.37 -1.15 1.32
CA SER A 444 9.27 -0.30 2.50
C SER A 444 7.81 0.10 2.77
N ASN A 445 7.53 0.58 3.99
CA ASN A 445 6.28 1.28 4.25
C ASN A 445 6.16 2.53 3.38
N GLN A 446 4.91 2.85 3.03
CA GLN A 446 4.55 4.06 2.29
C GLN A 446 4.20 5.18 3.26
N GLY A 447 4.35 6.43 2.79
CA GLY A 447 3.93 7.59 3.56
C GLY A 447 4.20 8.89 2.79
N PRO A 448 3.64 10.02 3.26
CA PRO A 448 3.82 11.31 2.60
C PRO A 448 5.23 11.89 2.77
N ASN A 449 6.08 11.28 3.58
CA ASN A 449 7.44 11.70 3.84
C ASN A 449 8.34 10.48 4.14
N PRO A 450 9.67 10.62 4.09
CA PRO A 450 10.60 9.49 4.22
C PRO A 450 10.67 8.87 5.63
N TYR A 451 10.09 9.49 6.65
CA TYR A 451 10.07 8.93 8.01
C TYR A 451 9.56 7.49 8.02
N PHE A 452 8.48 7.20 7.28
CA PHE A 452 7.84 5.87 7.26
C PHE A 452 8.72 4.77 6.64
N ILE A 453 9.61 5.12 5.72
CA ILE A 453 10.62 4.20 5.18
C ILE A 453 11.62 3.83 6.29
N TYR A 454 12.18 4.85 6.95
CA TYR A 454 13.21 4.65 7.97
C TYR A 454 12.66 4.06 9.27
N ASP A 455 11.45 4.43 9.67
CA ASP A 455 10.73 3.82 10.77
C ASP A 455 10.57 2.31 10.54
N ASN A 456 10.09 1.91 9.37
CA ASN A 456 9.94 0.50 9.00
C ASN A 456 11.27 -0.27 8.98
N TRP A 457 12.37 0.37 8.55
CA TRP A 457 13.68 -0.26 8.40
C TRP A 457 14.52 -0.26 9.67
N LEU A 458 14.35 0.73 10.55
CA LEU A 458 15.31 1.06 11.59
C LEU A 458 14.69 1.16 13.01
N ASP A 459 13.35 1.23 13.14
CA ASP A 459 12.76 1.32 14.48
C ASP A 459 12.77 -0.03 15.19
N HIS A 460 13.81 -0.21 16.04
CA HIS A 460 13.98 -1.43 16.80
C HIS A 460 12.87 -1.66 17.84
N THR A 461 12.06 -0.65 18.17
CA THR A 461 10.89 -0.84 19.06
C THR A 461 9.77 -1.63 18.40
N THR A 462 9.75 -1.69 17.06
CA THR A 462 8.83 -2.52 16.27
C THR A 462 9.35 -3.92 16.02
N SER A 463 10.61 -4.19 16.39
CA SER A 463 11.29 -5.48 16.28
C SER A 463 10.84 -6.47 17.36
N ALA A 464 11.26 -7.73 17.22
CA ALA A 464 11.02 -8.79 18.20
C ALA A 464 12.19 -9.79 18.21
N PRO A 465 12.38 -10.59 19.27
CA PRO A 465 13.33 -11.70 19.24
C PRO A 465 13.07 -12.66 18.06
N ILE A 466 14.13 -13.29 17.55
CA ILE A 466 14.01 -14.31 16.50
C ILE A 466 12.99 -15.40 16.92
N GLY A 467 12.09 -15.77 16.01
CA GLY A 467 10.99 -16.70 16.27
C GLY A 467 9.75 -16.03 16.91
N LYS A 468 9.75 -14.71 17.06
CA LYS A 468 8.59 -13.92 17.48
C LYS A 468 8.26 -12.88 16.41
N PRO A 469 6.96 -12.63 16.13
CA PRO A 469 6.57 -11.71 15.07
C PRO A 469 6.90 -10.26 15.42
N ALA A 470 7.63 -9.60 14.53
CA ALA A 470 7.90 -8.17 14.56
C ALA A 470 6.86 -7.42 13.70
N ALA A 471 6.61 -6.16 14.02
CA ALA A 471 5.74 -5.27 13.24
C ALA A 471 6.54 -4.45 12.20
N GLY A 472 7.85 -4.28 12.41
CA GLY A 472 8.83 -3.61 11.55
C GLY A 472 10.23 -4.08 11.88
N ASP A 473 11.27 -3.40 11.38
CA ASP A 473 12.69 -3.80 11.57
C ASP A 473 12.87 -5.32 11.46
N PHE A 474 12.35 -5.90 10.36
CA PHE A 474 12.38 -7.36 10.17
C PHE A 474 13.80 -7.92 10.12
N GLY A 475 14.79 -7.09 9.77
CA GLY A 475 16.22 -7.40 9.81
C GLY A 475 16.84 -7.41 11.22
N ARG A 476 16.08 -7.02 12.24
CA ARG A 476 16.53 -6.96 13.65
C ARG A 476 17.73 -6.03 13.86
N TYR A 477 17.76 -4.92 13.14
CA TYR A 477 18.83 -3.94 13.23
C TYR A 477 18.67 -3.07 14.49
N ASN A 478 19.69 -3.09 15.36
CA ASN A 478 19.68 -2.33 16.60
C ASN A 478 20.77 -1.23 16.60
N SER A 479 20.34 0.03 16.51
CA SER A 479 21.22 1.19 16.48
C SER A 479 20.67 2.31 17.38
N PRO A 480 21.36 2.65 18.48
CA PRO A 480 20.97 3.81 19.31
C PRO A 480 20.91 5.12 18.53
N ALA A 481 21.79 5.30 17.54
CA ALA A 481 21.80 6.48 16.69
C ALA A 481 20.53 6.57 15.80
N ALA A 482 20.07 5.43 15.25
CA ALA A 482 18.84 5.39 14.49
C ALA A 482 17.63 5.71 15.38
N GLN A 483 17.55 5.10 16.57
CA GLN A 483 16.47 5.37 17.53
C GLN A 483 16.43 6.86 17.92
N ALA A 484 17.59 7.47 18.20
CA ALA A 484 17.66 8.89 18.52
C ALA A 484 17.21 9.79 17.37
N ALA A 485 17.54 9.45 16.11
CA ALA A 485 17.14 10.22 14.95
C ALA A 485 15.62 10.06 14.65
N LEU A 486 15.06 8.86 14.76
CA LEU A 486 13.61 8.61 14.65
C LEU A 486 12.85 9.39 15.74
N ALA A 487 13.30 9.33 16.99
CA ALA A 487 12.71 10.08 18.10
C ALA A 487 12.82 11.60 17.89
N GLN A 488 13.94 12.11 17.36
CA GLN A 488 14.10 13.53 17.00
C GLN A 488 13.06 13.96 15.96
N TYR A 489 12.82 13.13 14.93
CA TYR A 489 11.80 13.40 13.93
C TYR A 489 10.39 13.44 14.55
N ALA A 490 10.03 12.39 15.28
CA ALA A 490 8.70 12.22 15.88
C ALA A 490 8.35 13.30 16.91
N ALA A 491 9.37 13.80 17.65
CA ALA A 491 9.19 14.83 18.67
C ALA A 491 9.05 16.25 18.11
N SER A 492 9.21 16.47 16.79
CA SER A 492 9.26 17.81 16.22
C SER A 492 8.20 18.06 15.14
N GLY A 493 7.42 19.12 15.32
CA GLY A 493 6.58 19.70 14.25
C GLY A 493 7.35 20.69 13.35
N ASN A 494 8.66 20.89 13.57
CA ASN A 494 9.49 21.81 12.81
C ASN A 494 10.17 21.10 11.64
N LEU A 495 9.92 21.55 10.41
CA LEU A 495 10.43 20.93 9.18
C LEU A 495 11.96 20.88 9.13
N ALA A 496 12.68 21.91 9.61
CA ALA A 496 14.14 21.92 9.60
C ALA A 496 14.73 20.84 10.55
N ALA A 497 14.13 20.65 11.72
CA ALA A 497 14.53 19.58 12.64
C ALA A 497 14.20 18.20 12.08
N GLN A 498 13.09 18.06 11.36
CA GLN A 498 12.73 16.83 10.65
C GLN A 498 13.72 16.52 9.53
N HIS A 499 14.13 17.52 8.72
CA HIS A 499 15.17 17.35 7.69
C HIS A 499 16.50 16.88 8.29
N GLN A 500 16.94 17.49 9.41
CA GLN A 500 18.17 17.05 10.10
C GLN A 500 18.10 15.60 10.58
N ALA A 501 16.97 15.18 11.10
CA ALA A 501 16.76 13.79 11.52
C ALA A 501 16.80 12.82 10.32
N ILE A 502 16.12 13.15 9.22
CA ILE A 502 16.13 12.34 7.98
C ILE A 502 17.54 12.26 7.39
N THR A 503 18.31 13.36 7.40
CA THR A 503 19.72 13.34 6.96
C THR A 503 20.54 12.31 7.74
N LYS A 504 20.41 12.29 9.09
CA LYS A 504 21.08 11.28 9.92
C LYS A 504 20.68 9.85 9.55
N LEU A 505 19.38 9.61 9.32
CA LEU A 505 18.87 8.29 8.95
C LEU A 505 19.38 7.85 7.56
N GLN A 506 19.46 8.76 6.58
CA GLN A 506 20.08 8.49 5.28
C GLN A 506 21.54 8.03 5.42
N HIS A 507 22.33 8.72 6.26
CA HIS A 507 23.72 8.33 6.50
C HIS A 507 23.86 6.99 7.21
N ILE A 508 22.95 6.66 8.14
CA ILE A 508 22.92 5.34 8.80
C ILE A 508 22.67 4.23 7.77
N ILE A 509 21.68 4.39 6.88
CA ILE A 509 21.44 3.43 5.80
C ILE A 509 22.67 3.30 4.89
N ALA A 510 23.27 4.42 4.48
CA ALA A 510 24.44 4.43 3.60
C ALA A 510 25.66 3.74 4.22
N THR A 511 25.83 3.84 5.55
CA THR A 511 27.02 3.33 6.28
C THR A 511 26.84 1.90 6.74
N ASP A 512 25.70 1.57 7.34
CA ASP A 512 25.47 0.29 8.03
C ASP A 512 24.70 -0.72 7.18
N VAL A 513 23.98 -0.24 6.17
CA VAL A 513 23.22 -1.02 5.18
C VAL A 513 22.42 -2.16 5.79
N PRO A 514 21.52 -1.90 6.77
CA PRO A 514 20.67 -2.96 7.32
C PRO A 514 19.65 -3.49 6.30
N VAL A 515 19.27 -2.63 5.37
CA VAL A 515 18.52 -2.95 4.15
C VAL A 515 19.30 -2.41 2.96
N VAL A 516 19.47 -3.21 1.91
CA VAL A 516 20.10 -2.78 0.65
C VAL A 516 19.02 -2.16 -0.23
N PRO A 517 19.02 -0.84 -0.49
CA PRO A 517 18.06 -0.24 -1.40
C PRO A 517 18.29 -0.77 -2.83
N LEU A 518 17.24 -1.25 -3.49
CA LEU A 518 17.31 -1.83 -4.83
C LEU A 518 16.64 -0.92 -5.87
N LEU A 519 15.31 -0.83 -5.82
CA LEU A 519 14.48 -0.22 -6.84
C LEU A 519 13.47 0.75 -6.23
N ASN A 520 13.01 1.72 -7.03
CA ASN A 520 11.85 2.54 -6.71
C ASN A 520 10.62 1.76 -7.18
N GLY A 521 9.92 1.11 -6.24
CA GLY A 521 8.82 0.20 -6.50
C GLY A 521 7.61 0.86 -7.14
N GLY A 522 7.00 0.21 -8.11
CA GLY A 522 5.91 0.74 -8.91
C GLY A 522 4.57 0.80 -8.16
N ALA A 523 3.81 1.85 -8.42
CA ALA A 523 2.40 1.97 -8.05
C ALA A 523 1.55 1.37 -9.16
N TRP A 524 1.26 0.07 -9.07
CA TRP A 524 0.49 -0.63 -10.09
C TRP A 524 -0.89 -0.01 -10.26
N ALA A 525 -1.20 0.50 -11.45
CA ALA A 525 -2.46 1.12 -11.77
C ALA A 525 -2.73 1.06 -13.27
N GLU A 526 -3.62 0.22 -13.67
CA GLU A 526 -4.17 0.10 -15.00
C GLU A 526 -5.58 0.68 -15.01
N VAL A 527 -5.84 1.62 -15.89
CA VAL A 527 -7.14 2.29 -16.00
C VAL A 527 -7.68 2.24 -17.41
N SER A 528 -8.98 2.03 -17.54
CA SER A 528 -9.68 2.17 -18.81
C SER A 528 -10.44 3.50 -18.87
N THR A 529 -10.14 4.30 -19.87
CA THR A 529 -10.87 5.55 -20.14
C THR A 529 -12.11 5.34 -21.02
N ARG A 530 -12.55 4.10 -21.21
CA ARG A 530 -13.73 3.76 -22.01
C ARG A 530 -15.00 4.37 -21.44
N ASN A 531 -15.19 4.26 -20.13
CA ASN A 531 -16.41 4.66 -19.43
C ASN A 531 -16.25 5.95 -18.64
N TYR A 532 -15.03 6.24 -18.17
CA TYR A 532 -14.73 7.35 -17.26
C TYR A 532 -13.46 8.10 -17.65
N THR A 533 -13.43 9.39 -17.34
CA THR A 533 -12.24 10.26 -17.37
C THR A 533 -12.00 10.85 -15.99
N GLY A 534 -10.88 11.55 -15.80
CA GLY A 534 -10.51 12.15 -14.50
C GLY A 534 -9.59 11.26 -13.66
N TRP A 535 -8.98 10.25 -14.26
CA TRP A 535 -7.97 9.41 -13.60
C TRP A 535 -6.71 10.22 -13.26
N PRO A 536 -6.03 9.91 -12.13
CA PRO A 536 -4.75 10.54 -11.81
C PRO A 536 -3.68 10.09 -12.80
N THR A 537 -2.85 11.04 -13.24
CA THR A 537 -1.78 10.82 -14.23
C THR A 537 -0.52 11.57 -13.85
N ALA A 538 0.59 11.32 -14.55
CA ALA A 538 1.83 12.07 -14.35
C ALA A 538 1.69 13.58 -14.65
N SER A 539 0.75 13.97 -15.51
CA SER A 539 0.43 15.37 -15.81
C SER A 539 -0.58 16.00 -14.84
N ASP A 540 -1.34 15.17 -14.12
CA ASP A 540 -2.31 15.59 -13.09
C ASP A 540 -2.20 14.66 -11.86
N PRO A 541 -1.15 14.85 -11.04
CA PRO A 541 -0.80 13.95 -9.93
C PRO A 541 -1.57 14.28 -8.64
N TYR A 542 -2.87 14.51 -8.74
CA TYR A 542 -3.70 14.92 -7.59
C TYR A 542 -3.78 13.85 -6.51
N MET A 543 -3.58 12.55 -6.85
CA MET A 543 -3.61 11.43 -5.93
C MET A 543 -2.69 10.29 -6.41
N ASN A 544 -2.24 9.43 -5.49
CA ASN A 544 -1.60 8.17 -5.82
C ASN A 544 -2.56 7.32 -6.69
N PRO A 545 -2.13 6.84 -7.87
CA PRO A 545 -3.02 6.23 -8.86
C PRO A 545 -3.53 4.83 -8.50
N VAL A 546 -3.00 4.20 -7.45
CA VAL A 546 -3.34 2.80 -7.12
C VAL A 546 -4.80 2.64 -6.69
N PRO A 547 -5.47 1.51 -7.03
CA PRO A 547 -6.84 1.21 -6.58
C PRO A 547 -6.88 0.79 -5.11
N ASN A 548 -6.03 1.38 -4.27
CA ASN A 548 -5.87 1.00 -2.89
C ASN A 548 -6.53 2.03 -1.96
N THR A 549 -6.98 1.54 -0.83
CA THR A 549 -7.51 2.35 0.26
C THR A 549 -6.36 3.15 0.93
N PRO A 550 -6.53 4.43 1.30
CA PRO A 550 -7.73 5.26 1.11
C PRO A 550 -7.81 6.00 -0.24
N TYR A 551 -6.82 5.87 -1.12
CA TYR A 551 -6.67 6.68 -2.36
C TYR A 551 -7.82 6.48 -3.34
N ILE A 552 -8.38 5.26 -3.41
CA ILE A 552 -9.47 4.87 -4.30
C ILE A 552 -10.70 5.78 -4.13
N GLU A 553 -11.02 6.20 -2.91
CA GLU A 553 -12.15 7.10 -2.65
C GLU A 553 -11.97 8.42 -3.39
N ASN A 554 -10.81 9.08 -3.20
CA ASN A 554 -10.56 10.36 -3.84
C ASN A 554 -10.51 10.25 -5.37
N THR A 555 -9.93 9.16 -5.88
CA THR A 555 -9.92 8.87 -7.33
C THR A 555 -11.34 8.78 -7.86
N ILE A 556 -12.21 7.98 -7.26
CA ILE A 556 -13.60 7.79 -7.73
C ILE A 556 -14.42 9.09 -7.66
N LEU A 557 -14.17 9.96 -6.67
CA LEU A 557 -14.82 11.26 -6.57
C LEU A 557 -14.39 12.27 -7.66
N HIS A 558 -13.29 12.01 -8.38
CA HIS A 558 -12.84 12.81 -9.53
C HIS A 558 -13.28 12.23 -10.87
N LEU A 559 -13.77 10.98 -10.90
CA LEU A 559 -14.23 10.38 -12.13
C LEU A 559 -15.50 11.05 -12.66
N THR A 560 -15.51 11.29 -13.97
CA THR A 560 -16.68 11.75 -14.71
C THR A 560 -17.01 10.79 -15.84
N PRO A 561 -18.29 10.45 -16.08
CA PRO A 561 -18.68 9.61 -17.20
C PRO A 561 -18.20 10.19 -18.52
N LYS A 562 -17.66 9.33 -19.39
CA LYS A 562 -17.32 9.70 -20.76
C LYS A 562 -18.62 9.78 -21.56
N SER A 563 -18.84 10.90 -22.23
CA SER A 563 -20.01 11.16 -23.09
C SER A 563 -20.03 10.27 -24.32
#